data_52ce7835e87c7f1d52cd12f6027c587c
#
_entry.id   52ce7835e87c7f1d52cd12f6027c587c
#
_cell.length_a   1.000
_cell.length_b   1.000
_cell.length_c   1.000
_cell.angle_alpha   90.00
_cell.angle_beta   90.00
_cell.angle_gamma   90.00
#
_symmetry.space_group_name_H-M   'P 1'
#
loop_
_entity.id
_entity.type
_entity.pdbx_description
1 polymer ?
#
loop_
_entity_poly.entity_id
_entity_poly.type
_entity_poly.pdbx_seq_one_letter_code
_entity_poly.pdbx_strand_id
1 'polypeptide(L)'
;MRLKNKNIVVTAAAQGIGRATADMFSKEGANVIATDINEEKLNDLQKYNPQVQITKLDATKKNDVENFCKSIQDIDVLFHAVGFVHHGTLLDCSDEEFHRSINVNIYSAYLMSYNLIPKMLEKNKGNIIIVSSAASNVKGAPNRFIYGTTKAALNGFVKSIAVDYVDKGIRCNAILPGTVETPSWEGRVNMADDPVQARKDFIARQAMGRLAQPEEIASFATYLASDESDFVTGTHNLIDGGWTL
;
A
#
# COMPACT_ATOMS: atom_id res chain seq x y z
N MET A 1 -4.16 7.44 -21.39
CA MET A 1 -4.87 6.70 -20.32
C MET A 1 -4.31 5.27 -20.25
N ARG A 2 -3.42 5.04 -19.31
CA ARG A 2 -2.65 3.79 -19.14
C ARG A 2 -3.47 2.66 -18.49
N LEU A 3 -4.58 3.02 -17.81
CA LEU A 3 -5.42 2.08 -17.04
C LEU A 3 -6.86 2.01 -17.57
N LYS A 4 -7.06 2.37 -18.84
CA LYS A 4 -8.40 2.43 -19.45
C LYS A 4 -9.17 1.14 -19.24
N ASN A 5 -10.36 1.27 -18.65
CA ASN A 5 -11.32 0.20 -18.36
C ASN A 5 -10.82 -0.88 -17.37
N LYS A 6 -9.70 -0.72 -16.69
CA LYS A 6 -9.28 -1.64 -15.63
C LYS A 6 -10.13 -1.45 -14.38
N ASN A 7 -10.59 -2.53 -13.78
CA ASN A 7 -11.30 -2.55 -12.50
C ASN A 7 -10.29 -2.68 -11.36
N ILE A 8 -10.18 -1.67 -10.52
CA ILE A 8 -9.12 -1.57 -9.52
C ILE A 8 -9.69 -1.31 -8.13
N VAL A 9 -9.27 -2.11 -7.16
CA VAL A 9 -9.50 -1.85 -5.73
C VAL A 9 -8.25 -1.20 -5.14
N VAL A 10 -8.44 -0.06 -4.46
CA VAL A 10 -7.41 0.66 -3.72
C VAL A 10 -7.79 0.68 -2.25
N THR A 11 -6.96 0.11 -1.37
CA THR A 11 -7.19 0.13 0.08
C THR A 11 -6.43 1.25 0.77
N ALA A 12 -6.86 1.67 1.97
CA ALA A 12 -6.34 2.83 2.71
C ALA A 12 -6.33 4.10 1.85
N ALA A 13 -7.42 4.33 1.12
CA ALA A 13 -7.55 5.37 0.10
C ALA A 13 -8.06 6.71 0.63
N ALA A 14 -8.31 6.85 1.93
CA ALA A 14 -8.81 8.08 2.52
C ALA A 14 -7.76 9.21 2.56
N GLN A 15 -6.46 8.85 2.58
CA GLN A 15 -5.37 9.82 2.67
C GLN A 15 -4.05 9.28 2.10
N GLY A 16 -3.03 10.17 1.97
CA GLY A 16 -1.65 9.82 1.64
C GLY A 16 -1.52 9.04 0.32
N ILE A 17 -0.68 8.00 0.31
CA ILE A 17 -0.35 7.21 -0.88
C ILE A 17 -1.60 6.59 -1.51
N GLY A 18 -2.49 5.98 -0.69
CA GLY A 18 -3.71 5.35 -1.20
C GLY A 18 -4.64 6.33 -1.90
N ARG A 19 -4.84 7.54 -1.31
CA ARG A 19 -5.67 8.59 -1.91
C ARG A 19 -5.09 9.09 -3.23
N ALA A 20 -3.80 9.42 -3.25
CA ALA A 20 -3.14 9.88 -4.46
C ALA A 20 -3.18 8.81 -5.58
N THR A 21 -3.03 7.54 -5.20
CA THR A 21 -3.10 6.42 -6.15
C THR A 21 -4.53 6.24 -6.69
N ALA A 22 -5.55 6.28 -5.84
CA ALA A 22 -6.94 6.16 -6.29
C ALA A 22 -7.33 7.28 -7.27
N ASP A 23 -6.94 8.52 -6.97
CA ASP A 23 -7.17 9.67 -7.83
C ASP A 23 -6.44 9.53 -9.18
N MET A 24 -5.15 9.17 -9.14
CA MET A 24 -4.34 9.01 -10.35
C MET A 24 -4.84 7.86 -11.22
N PHE A 25 -5.19 6.72 -10.64
CA PHE A 25 -5.74 5.58 -11.37
C PHE A 25 -7.05 5.93 -12.08
N SER A 26 -7.94 6.68 -11.42
CA SER A 26 -9.18 7.19 -12.02
C SER A 26 -8.88 8.14 -13.18
N LYS A 27 -7.95 9.08 -13.02
CA LYS A 27 -7.52 10.00 -14.10
C LYS A 27 -6.90 9.27 -15.29
N GLU A 28 -6.29 8.10 -15.04
CA GLU A 28 -5.75 7.22 -16.08
C GLU A 28 -6.78 6.25 -16.70
N GLY A 29 -8.06 6.44 -16.37
CA GLY A 29 -9.19 5.77 -17.00
C GLY A 29 -9.62 4.46 -16.36
N ALA A 30 -9.17 4.17 -15.14
CA ALA A 30 -9.62 3.00 -14.39
C ALA A 30 -10.99 3.22 -13.73
N ASN A 31 -11.73 2.12 -13.56
CA ASN A 31 -12.87 2.03 -12.67
C ASN A 31 -12.33 1.74 -11.25
N VAL A 32 -12.27 2.75 -10.40
CA VAL A 32 -11.63 2.64 -9.08
C VAL A 32 -12.68 2.50 -7.99
N ILE A 33 -12.50 1.48 -7.14
CA ILE A 33 -13.18 1.36 -5.84
C ILE A 33 -12.14 1.64 -4.74
N ALA A 34 -12.29 2.80 -4.10
CA ALA A 34 -11.43 3.24 -3.01
C ALA A 34 -12.03 2.81 -1.67
N THR A 35 -11.24 2.14 -0.83
CA THR A 35 -11.70 1.65 0.47
C THR A 35 -10.84 2.18 1.63
N ASP A 36 -11.48 2.47 2.75
CA ASP A 36 -10.83 2.88 4.00
C ASP A 36 -11.79 2.69 5.20
N ILE A 37 -11.27 2.69 6.41
CA ILE A 37 -12.09 2.74 7.63
C ILE A 37 -12.67 4.13 7.87
N ASN A 38 -12.04 5.19 7.35
CA ASN A 38 -12.45 6.59 7.50
C ASN A 38 -13.38 7.01 6.36
N GLU A 39 -14.66 6.85 6.60
CA GLU A 39 -15.72 7.16 5.64
C GLU A 39 -15.81 8.66 5.31
N GLU A 40 -15.56 9.53 6.27
CA GLU A 40 -15.58 10.99 6.06
C GLU A 40 -14.54 11.41 5.02
N LYS A 41 -13.30 10.96 5.18
CA LYS A 41 -12.21 11.24 4.22
C LYS A 41 -12.40 10.55 2.86
N LEU A 42 -13.07 9.40 2.82
CA LEU A 42 -13.48 8.79 1.55
C LEU A 42 -14.51 9.66 0.82
N ASN A 43 -15.49 10.20 1.55
CA ASN A 43 -16.46 11.15 0.98
C ASN A 43 -15.78 12.40 0.42
N ASP A 44 -14.72 12.90 1.08
CA ASP A 44 -13.93 14.01 0.56
C ASP A 44 -13.16 13.66 -0.71
N LEU A 45 -12.64 12.43 -0.82
CA LEU A 45 -12.06 11.94 -2.07
C LEU A 45 -13.10 11.89 -3.18
N GLN A 46 -14.30 11.37 -2.92
CA GLN A 46 -15.36 11.27 -3.92
C GLN A 46 -15.89 12.63 -4.35
N LYS A 47 -15.99 13.61 -3.44
CA LYS A 47 -16.33 15.00 -3.79
C LYS A 47 -15.26 15.61 -4.72
N TYR A 48 -13.99 15.33 -4.45
CA TYR A 48 -12.86 15.82 -5.25
C TYR A 48 -12.80 15.13 -6.63
N ASN A 49 -13.01 13.81 -6.67
CA ASN A 49 -13.04 13.00 -7.89
C ASN A 49 -14.30 12.11 -7.91
N PRO A 50 -15.41 12.60 -8.50
CA PRO A 50 -16.68 11.87 -8.52
C PRO A 50 -16.68 10.55 -9.30
N GLN A 51 -15.65 10.26 -10.09
CA GLN A 51 -15.50 9.01 -10.82
C GLN A 51 -15.02 7.87 -9.92
N VAL A 52 -14.46 8.18 -8.75
CA VAL A 52 -14.01 7.17 -7.79
C VAL A 52 -15.22 6.68 -6.98
N GLN A 53 -15.48 5.38 -7.04
CA GLN A 53 -16.43 4.74 -6.12
C GLN A 53 -15.78 4.56 -4.76
N ILE A 54 -16.54 4.73 -3.70
CA ILE A 54 -16.02 4.59 -2.33
C ILE A 54 -16.77 3.50 -1.57
N THR A 55 -16.07 2.81 -0.69
CA THR A 55 -16.67 1.82 0.23
C THR A 55 -15.92 1.84 1.56
N LYS A 56 -16.66 2.03 2.67
CA LYS A 56 -16.09 1.86 4.00
C LYS A 56 -15.71 0.40 4.20
N LEU A 57 -14.46 0.15 4.58
CA LEU A 57 -13.94 -1.20 4.79
C LEU A 57 -12.87 -1.21 5.88
N ASP A 58 -13.05 -2.05 6.89
CA ASP A 58 -11.97 -2.45 7.78
C ASP A 58 -11.28 -3.71 7.22
N ALA A 59 -10.16 -3.50 6.55
CA ALA A 59 -9.40 -4.59 5.92
C ALA A 59 -8.79 -5.60 6.91
N THR A 60 -8.88 -5.33 8.22
CA THR A 60 -8.43 -6.26 9.28
C THR A 60 -9.54 -7.21 9.73
N LYS A 61 -10.78 -6.98 9.32
CA LYS A 61 -11.95 -7.78 9.70
C LYS A 61 -12.35 -8.75 8.60
N LYS A 62 -12.17 -10.02 8.87
CA LYS A 62 -12.45 -11.10 7.92
C LYS A 62 -13.83 -10.99 7.26
N ASN A 63 -14.88 -10.84 8.07
CA ASN A 63 -16.26 -10.79 7.56
C ASN A 63 -16.51 -9.56 6.67
N ASP A 64 -15.92 -8.40 7.02
CA ASP A 64 -16.06 -7.19 6.23
C ASP A 64 -15.38 -7.35 4.86
N VAL A 65 -14.17 -7.94 4.85
CA VAL A 65 -13.43 -8.21 3.60
C VAL A 65 -14.14 -9.25 2.75
N GLU A 66 -14.62 -10.36 3.33
CA GLU A 66 -15.37 -11.38 2.58
C GLU A 66 -16.63 -10.82 1.93
N ASN A 67 -17.41 -10.02 2.68
CA ASN A 67 -18.63 -9.40 2.15
C ASN A 67 -18.31 -8.38 1.05
N PHE A 68 -17.29 -7.55 1.26
CA PHE A 68 -16.82 -6.60 0.24
C PHE A 68 -16.36 -7.34 -1.03
N CYS A 69 -15.48 -8.32 -0.91
CA CYS A 69 -14.96 -9.05 -2.05
C CYS A 69 -16.04 -9.86 -2.78
N LYS A 70 -17.08 -10.37 -2.09
CA LYS A 70 -18.24 -11.00 -2.74
C LYS A 70 -19.02 -10.04 -3.63
N SER A 71 -19.09 -8.75 -3.27
CA SER A 71 -19.77 -7.72 -4.08
C SER A 71 -19.01 -7.32 -5.35
N ILE A 72 -17.71 -7.58 -5.41
CA ILE A 72 -16.87 -7.30 -6.58
C ILE A 72 -17.14 -8.35 -7.66
N GLN A 73 -17.61 -7.94 -8.83
CA GLN A 73 -17.87 -8.86 -9.94
C GLN A 73 -16.61 -9.17 -10.73
N ASP A 74 -15.81 -8.16 -11.01
CA ASP A 74 -14.58 -8.26 -11.80
C ASP A 74 -13.47 -7.39 -11.20
N ILE A 75 -12.22 -7.87 -11.26
CA ILE A 75 -11.06 -7.19 -10.69
C ILE A 75 -9.81 -7.44 -11.54
N ASP A 76 -9.12 -6.37 -11.93
CA ASP A 76 -7.84 -6.44 -12.64
C ASP A 76 -6.66 -6.17 -11.71
N VAL A 77 -6.81 -5.22 -10.79
CA VAL A 77 -5.72 -4.80 -9.91
C VAL A 77 -6.20 -4.63 -8.47
N LEU A 78 -5.45 -5.21 -7.54
CA LEU A 78 -5.49 -4.85 -6.12
C LEU A 78 -4.28 -3.97 -5.81
N PHE A 79 -4.50 -2.71 -5.41
CA PHE A 79 -3.49 -1.86 -4.78
C PHE A 79 -3.73 -1.82 -3.28
N HIS A 80 -2.85 -2.50 -2.53
CA HIS A 80 -3.00 -2.64 -1.08
C HIS A 80 -2.01 -1.73 -0.35
N ALA A 81 -2.53 -0.67 0.28
CA ALA A 81 -1.76 0.33 1.01
C ALA A 81 -2.08 0.40 2.51
N VAL A 82 -2.86 -0.56 3.03
CA VAL A 82 -3.12 -0.63 4.48
C VAL A 82 -1.81 -0.82 5.23
N GLY A 83 -1.60 -0.03 6.27
CA GLY A 83 -0.41 -0.15 7.08
C GLY A 83 -0.44 0.74 8.32
N PHE A 84 0.24 0.28 9.34
CA PHE A 84 0.45 0.96 10.61
C PHE A 84 1.94 1.01 10.93
N VAL A 85 2.43 2.18 11.35
CA VAL A 85 3.84 2.38 11.72
C VAL A 85 3.95 2.42 13.24
N HIS A 86 4.37 1.33 13.83
CA HIS A 86 4.78 1.31 15.24
C HIS A 86 6.14 2.01 15.41
N HIS A 87 6.29 2.76 16.49
CA HIS A 87 7.53 3.43 16.89
C HIS A 87 8.03 2.81 18.19
N GLY A 88 9.17 2.15 18.14
CA GLY A 88 9.82 1.54 19.31
C GLY A 88 10.84 0.48 18.92
N THR A 89 11.71 0.17 19.89
CA THR A 89 12.64 -0.96 19.83
C THR A 89 11.89 -2.27 20.12
N LEU A 90 12.60 -3.39 20.15
CA LEU A 90 12.04 -4.69 20.56
C LEU A 90 11.42 -4.65 21.96
N LEU A 91 12.12 -4.00 22.90
CA LEU A 91 11.69 -3.94 24.30
C LEU A 91 10.55 -2.93 24.56
N ASP A 92 10.33 -1.99 23.64
CA ASP A 92 9.23 -1.02 23.70
C ASP A 92 7.95 -1.54 23.03
N CYS A 93 7.99 -2.71 22.40
CA CYS A 93 6.85 -3.28 21.69
C CYS A 93 6.11 -4.26 22.60
N SER A 94 4.94 -3.87 23.09
CA SER A 94 4.06 -4.75 23.84
C SER A 94 3.50 -5.88 22.95
N ASP A 95 3.01 -6.94 23.58
CA ASP A 95 2.35 -8.05 22.89
C ASP A 95 1.13 -7.58 22.07
N GLU A 96 0.35 -6.66 22.61
CA GLU A 96 -0.79 -6.06 21.91
C GLU A 96 -0.36 -5.29 20.66
N GLU A 97 0.68 -4.47 20.75
CA GLU A 97 1.22 -3.70 19.62
C GLU A 97 1.83 -4.59 18.55
N PHE A 98 2.49 -5.68 18.98
CA PHE A 98 2.98 -6.72 18.09
C PHE A 98 1.84 -7.33 17.28
N HIS A 99 0.81 -7.86 17.96
CA HIS A 99 -0.34 -8.48 17.29
C HIS A 99 -1.12 -7.48 16.44
N ARG A 100 -1.31 -6.24 16.91
CA ARG A 100 -1.93 -5.18 16.11
C ARG A 100 -1.15 -4.91 14.83
N SER A 101 0.18 -4.84 14.91
CA SER A 101 1.03 -4.59 13.73
C SER A 101 0.95 -5.74 12.72
N ILE A 102 0.96 -6.99 13.18
CA ILE A 102 0.74 -8.17 12.34
C ILE A 102 -0.65 -8.11 11.67
N ASN A 103 -1.69 -7.84 12.46
CA ASN A 103 -3.06 -7.81 11.97
C ASN A 103 -3.27 -6.71 10.91
N VAL A 104 -2.77 -5.49 11.17
CA VAL A 104 -2.95 -4.38 10.24
C VAL A 104 -2.05 -4.53 8.99
N ASN A 105 -0.77 -4.89 9.15
CA ASN A 105 0.17 -4.85 8.04
C ASN A 105 0.18 -6.13 7.20
N ILE A 106 -0.01 -7.30 7.81
CA ILE A 106 0.13 -8.60 7.12
C ILE A 106 -1.23 -9.25 6.89
N TYR A 107 -2.04 -9.38 7.96
CA TYR A 107 -3.30 -10.11 7.86
C TYR A 107 -4.29 -9.43 6.92
N SER A 108 -4.32 -8.09 6.89
CA SER A 108 -5.14 -7.34 5.93
C SER A 108 -4.75 -7.64 4.47
N ALA A 109 -3.45 -7.71 4.17
CA ALA A 109 -2.95 -8.04 2.83
C ALA A 109 -3.33 -9.49 2.46
N TYR A 110 -3.21 -10.42 3.41
CA TYR A 110 -3.66 -11.80 3.26
C TYR A 110 -5.17 -11.86 2.96
N LEU A 111 -6.01 -11.23 3.76
CA LEU A 111 -7.46 -11.27 3.58
C LEU A 111 -7.89 -10.75 2.22
N MET A 112 -7.37 -9.59 1.82
CA MET A 112 -7.70 -9.00 0.52
C MET A 112 -7.24 -9.88 -0.65
N SER A 113 -5.99 -10.36 -0.61
CA SER A 113 -5.44 -11.21 -1.66
C SER A 113 -6.16 -12.56 -1.74
N TYR A 114 -6.41 -13.21 -0.60
CA TYR A 114 -7.09 -14.51 -0.51
C TYR A 114 -8.48 -14.48 -1.16
N ASN A 115 -9.23 -13.39 -0.96
CA ASN A 115 -10.58 -13.27 -1.48
C ASN A 115 -10.65 -12.77 -2.94
N LEU A 116 -9.61 -12.07 -3.45
CA LEU A 116 -9.61 -11.52 -4.81
C LEU A 116 -8.87 -12.40 -5.82
N ILE A 117 -7.86 -13.16 -5.42
CA ILE A 117 -7.12 -14.09 -6.31
C ILE A 117 -8.06 -15.06 -7.04
N PRO A 118 -9.07 -15.71 -6.42
CA PRO A 118 -9.97 -16.61 -7.15
C PRO A 118 -10.64 -15.95 -8.36
N LYS A 119 -11.06 -14.68 -8.23
CA LYS A 119 -11.68 -13.92 -9.35
C LYS A 119 -10.67 -13.60 -10.46
N MET A 120 -9.42 -13.33 -10.10
CA MET A 120 -8.34 -13.14 -11.07
C MET A 120 -8.01 -14.44 -11.81
N LEU A 121 -8.08 -15.57 -11.11
CA LEU A 121 -7.85 -16.90 -11.69
C LEU A 121 -8.92 -17.28 -12.71
N GLU A 122 -10.20 -16.93 -12.51
CA GLU A 122 -11.30 -17.20 -13.42
C GLU A 122 -11.04 -16.63 -14.83
N LYS A 123 -10.31 -15.50 -14.91
CA LYS A 123 -9.97 -14.87 -16.20
C LYS A 123 -8.50 -15.04 -16.60
N ASN A 124 -7.71 -15.80 -15.83
CA ASN A 124 -6.27 -15.97 -16.03
C ASN A 124 -5.52 -14.64 -16.19
N LYS A 125 -5.94 -13.61 -15.47
CA LYS A 125 -5.34 -12.27 -15.48
C LYS A 125 -5.57 -11.56 -14.15
N GLY A 126 -4.51 -11.08 -13.54
CA GLY A 126 -4.61 -10.29 -12.31
C GLY A 126 -3.29 -9.62 -11.93
N ASN A 127 -3.39 -8.60 -11.11
CA ASN A 127 -2.21 -7.87 -10.65
C ASN A 127 -2.40 -7.40 -9.20
N ILE A 128 -1.44 -7.72 -8.36
CA ILE A 128 -1.43 -7.35 -6.94
C ILE A 128 -0.22 -6.45 -6.69
N ILE A 129 -0.47 -5.27 -6.13
CA ILE A 129 0.57 -4.30 -5.78
C ILE A 129 0.46 -4.02 -4.28
N ILE A 130 1.51 -4.35 -3.54
CA ILE A 130 1.57 -4.20 -2.09
C ILE A 130 2.49 -3.05 -1.72
N VAL A 131 2.01 -2.10 -0.91
CA VAL A 131 2.86 -1.04 -0.35
C VAL A 131 3.60 -1.59 0.87
N SER A 132 4.87 -1.94 0.65
CA SER A 132 5.82 -2.31 1.69
C SER A 132 6.56 -1.07 2.22
N SER A 133 7.88 -1.15 2.40
CA SER A 133 8.73 -0.02 2.84
C SER A 133 10.20 -0.30 2.55
N ALA A 134 10.99 0.74 2.34
CA ALA A 134 12.46 0.66 2.40
C ALA A 134 12.93 0.20 3.79
N ALA A 135 12.23 0.63 4.87
CA ALA A 135 12.42 0.10 6.22
C ALA A 135 11.80 -1.31 6.33
N SER A 136 12.55 -2.32 5.89
CA SER A 136 12.17 -3.72 5.83
C SER A 136 13.43 -4.60 5.90
N ASN A 137 13.47 -5.72 5.18
CA ASN A 137 14.69 -6.51 4.95
C ASN A 137 15.73 -5.80 4.07
N VAL A 138 15.38 -4.66 3.46
CA VAL A 138 16.31 -3.87 2.63
C VAL A 138 17.16 -2.95 3.51
N LYS A 139 16.52 -2.24 4.45
CA LYS A 139 17.23 -1.35 5.39
C LYS A 139 16.62 -1.40 6.79
N GLY A 140 17.44 -1.62 7.79
CA GLY A 140 17.07 -1.41 9.19
C GLY A 140 16.89 0.08 9.49
N ALA A 141 15.82 0.43 10.21
CA ALA A 141 15.60 1.79 10.68
C ALA A 141 15.44 1.81 12.20
N PRO A 142 16.09 2.74 12.92
CA PRO A 142 15.96 2.85 14.39
C PRO A 142 14.50 2.99 14.80
N ASN A 143 14.14 2.36 15.91
CA ASN A 143 12.79 2.40 16.50
C ASN A 143 11.68 1.96 15.51
N ARG A 144 11.97 0.93 14.70
CA ARG A 144 11.04 0.34 13.74
C ARG A 144 11.00 -1.18 13.81
N PHE A 145 11.22 -1.75 15.01
CA PHE A 145 11.31 -3.20 15.19
C PHE A 145 10.15 -3.94 14.52
N ILE A 146 8.94 -3.84 15.04
CA ILE A 146 7.81 -4.61 14.50
C ILE A 146 7.34 -4.08 13.14
N TYR A 147 7.44 -2.77 12.88
CA TYR A 147 7.13 -2.21 11.58
C TYR A 147 8.03 -2.80 10.48
N GLY A 148 9.35 -2.73 10.66
CA GLY A 148 10.32 -3.30 9.70
C GLY A 148 10.13 -4.80 9.50
N THR A 149 9.85 -5.55 10.57
CA THR A 149 9.55 -6.98 10.54
C THR A 149 8.32 -7.26 9.68
N THR A 150 7.22 -6.53 9.89
CA THR A 150 6.00 -6.74 9.09
C THR A 150 6.18 -6.36 7.62
N LYS A 151 6.94 -5.30 7.32
CA LYS A 151 7.23 -4.89 5.94
C LYS A 151 8.19 -5.87 5.24
N ALA A 152 9.12 -6.47 5.95
CA ALA A 152 9.94 -7.57 5.44
C ALA A 152 9.09 -8.84 5.13
N ALA A 153 8.11 -9.14 6.00
CA ALA A 153 7.18 -10.24 5.75
C ALA A 153 6.33 -10.01 4.49
N LEU A 154 5.88 -8.75 4.23
CA LEU A 154 5.18 -8.43 2.98
C LEU A 154 6.05 -8.64 1.73
N ASN A 155 7.35 -8.42 1.81
CA ASN A 155 8.27 -8.71 0.71
C ASN A 155 8.32 -10.22 0.40
N GLY A 156 8.35 -11.07 1.43
CA GLY A 156 8.21 -12.52 1.28
C GLY A 156 6.84 -12.93 0.72
N PHE A 157 5.77 -12.32 1.23
CA PHE A 157 4.40 -12.55 0.77
C PHE A 157 4.24 -12.30 -0.74
N VAL A 158 4.79 -11.18 -1.23
CA VAL A 158 4.77 -10.84 -2.66
C VAL A 158 5.48 -11.90 -3.51
N LYS A 159 6.65 -12.36 -3.08
CA LYS A 159 7.39 -13.41 -3.81
C LYS A 159 6.64 -14.73 -3.85
N SER A 160 6.01 -15.11 -2.74
CA SER A 160 5.25 -16.35 -2.66
C SER A 160 4.03 -16.33 -3.60
N ILE A 161 3.25 -15.24 -3.60
CA ILE A 161 2.13 -15.11 -4.53
C ILE A 161 2.62 -15.10 -5.98
N ALA A 162 3.70 -14.37 -6.27
CA ALA A 162 4.21 -14.29 -7.63
C ALA A 162 4.60 -15.67 -8.17
N VAL A 163 5.35 -16.48 -7.40
CA VAL A 163 5.81 -17.80 -7.87
C VAL A 163 4.65 -18.79 -7.99
N ASP A 164 3.64 -18.72 -7.11
CA ASP A 164 2.52 -19.68 -7.10
C ASP A 164 1.49 -19.44 -8.22
N TYR A 165 1.45 -18.21 -8.77
CA TYR A 165 0.37 -17.81 -9.70
C TYR A 165 0.85 -17.16 -11.01
N VAL A 166 2.16 -17.03 -11.26
CA VAL A 166 2.67 -16.41 -12.50
C VAL A 166 2.26 -17.18 -13.75
N ASP A 167 2.25 -18.52 -13.69
CA ASP A 167 1.81 -19.41 -14.77
C ASP A 167 0.29 -19.31 -15.05
N LYS A 168 -0.44 -18.70 -14.14
CA LYS A 168 -1.90 -18.45 -14.21
C LYS A 168 -2.23 -16.99 -14.54
N GLY A 169 -1.24 -16.23 -15.02
CA GLY A 169 -1.44 -14.86 -15.47
C GLY A 169 -1.59 -13.83 -14.35
N ILE A 170 -1.23 -14.15 -13.10
CA ILE A 170 -1.27 -13.21 -11.97
C ILE A 170 0.12 -12.71 -11.67
N ARG A 171 0.28 -11.38 -11.63
CA ARG A 171 1.50 -10.70 -11.19
C ARG A 171 1.33 -10.19 -9.76
N CYS A 172 2.41 -10.19 -9.00
CA CYS A 172 2.44 -9.61 -7.66
C CYS A 172 3.75 -8.87 -7.44
N ASN A 173 3.69 -7.58 -7.06
CA ASN A 173 4.87 -6.75 -6.85
C ASN A 173 4.74 -5.89 -5.59
N ALA A 174 5.86 -5.54 -4.98
CA ALA A 174 5.92 -4.58 -3.88
C ALA A 174 6.48 -3.24 -4.34
N ILE A 175 5.91 -2.16 -3.81
CA ILE A 175 6.52 -0.83 -3.80
C ILE A 175 7.11 -0.61 -2.40
N LEU A 176 8.35 -0.17 -2.34
CA LEU A 176 9.10 0.09 -1.11
C LEU A 176 9.42 1.58 -1.01
N PRO A 177 8.50 2.42 -0.52
CA PRO A 177 8.76 3.83 -0.36
C PRO A 177 9.82 4.12 0.70
N GLY A 178 10.57 5.19 0.49
CA GLY A 178 11.27 5.92 1.53
C GLY A 178 10.30 6.73 2.40
N THR A 179 10.73 7.91 2.87
CA THR A 179 9.81 8.79 3.60
C THR A 179 8.95 9.59 2.63
N VAL A 180 7.63 9.43 2.75
CA VAL A 180 6.63 10.13 1.93
C VAL A 180 5.89 11.15 2.81
N GLU A 181 5.72 12.38 2.32
CA GLU A 181 5.00 13.46 2.98
C GLU A 181 3.50 13.17 2.96
N THR A 182 2.99 12.63 4.05
CA THR A 182 1.59 12.19 4.21
C THR A 182 1.05 12.68 5.55
N PRO A 183 -0.28 12.77 5.73
CA PRO A 183 -0.88 13.10 7.03
C PRO A 183 -0.39 12.17 8.16
N SER A 184 -0.18 10.88 7.87
CA SER A 184 0.36 9.94 8.84
C SER A 184 1.82 10.24 9.23
N TRP A 185 2.64 10.68 8.29
CA TRP A 185 4.00 11.14 8.58
C TRP A 185 3.99 12.44 9.38
N GLU A 186 3.19 13.40 8.99
CA GLU A 186 3.07 14.68 9.68
C GLU A 186 2.59 14.52 11.13
N GLY A 187 1.62 13.63 11.37
CA GLY A 187 1.21 13.27 12.72
C GLY A 187 2.37 12.74 13.58
N ARG A 188 3.24 11.90 13.02
CA ARG A 188 4.43 11.40 13.75
C ARG A 188 5.49 12.49 14.01
N VAL A 189 5.67 13.42 13.07
CA VAL A 189 6.57 14.56 13.28
C VAL A 189 6.05 15.44 14.43
N ASN A 190 4.75 15.76 14.39
CA ASN A 190 4.12 16.63 15.40
C ASN A 190 4.06 16.01 16.82
N MET A 191 4.18 14.68 16.92
CA MET A 191 4.24 13.95 18.20
C MET A 191 5.66 13.78 18.75
N ALA A 192 6.70 14.23 18.02
CA ALA A 192 8.08 14.16 18.48
C ALA A 192 8.35 15.28 19.51
N ASP A 193 9.30 15.06 20.43
CA ASP A 193 9.72 16.05 21.43
C ASP A 193 10.23 17.35 20.77
N ASP A 194 10.91 17.24 19.64
CA ASP A 194 11.31 18.36 18.78
C ASP A 194 10.83 18.10 17.33
N PRO A 195 9.65 18.62 16.96
CA PRO A 195 9.11 18.44 15.61
C PRO A 195 9.99 19.04 14.49
N VAL A 196 10.72 20.13 14.79
CA VAL A 196 11.60 20.78 13.81
C VAL A 196 12.80 19.90 13.51
N GLN A 197 13.43 19.36 14.52
CA GLN A 197 14.56 18.44 14.36
C GLN A 197 14.10 17.12 13.74
N ALA A 198 12.96 16.56 14.18
CA ALA A 198 12.40 15.34 13.62
C ALA A 198 12.13 15.49 12.10
N ARG A 199 11.60 16.63 11.65
CA ARG A 199 11.41 16.92 10.21
C ARG A 199 12.74 16.91 9.46
N LYS A 200 13.77 17.55 9.98
CA LYS A 200 15.12 17.55 9.39
C LYS A 200 15.69 16.14 9.29
N ASP A 201 15.55 15.35 10.35
CA ASP A 201 16.05 13.97 10.40
C ASP A 201 15.34 13.07 9.40
N PHE A 202 14.04 13.24 9.22
CA PHE A 202 13.29 12.51 8.19
C PHE A 202 13.75 12.90 6.78
N ILE A 203 13.97 14.17 6.50
CA ILE A 203 14.48 14.65 5.21
C ILE A 203 15.89 14.12 4.93
N ALA A 204 16.78 14.18 5.93
CA ALA A 204 18.18 13.75 5.81
C ALA A 204 18.35 12.24 5.51
N ARG A 205 17.31 11.43 5.73
CA ARG A 205 17.34 10.01 5.37
C ARG A 205 17.48 9.77 3.88
N GLN A 206 16.87 10.62 3.07
CA GLN A 206 16.91 10.52 1.62
C GLN A 206 18.12 11.30 1.07
N ALA A 207 19.00 10.61 0.30
CA ALA A 207 20.14 11.25 -0.35
C ALA A 207 19.74 12.40 -1.29
N MET A 208 18.52 12.37 -1.82
CA MET A 208 17.94 13.45 -2.61
C MET A 208 17.63 14.72 -1.80
N GLY A 209 17.75 14.71 -0.47
CA GLY A 209 17.57 15.88 0.40
C GLY A 209 16.12 16.39 0.51
N ARG A 210 15.13 15.56 0.17
CA ARG A 210 13.70 15.88 0.29
C ARG A 210 12.86 14.64 0.59
N LEU A 211 11.63 14.86 1.00
CA LEU A 211 10.62 13.81 1.08
C LEU A 211 10.02 13.55 -0.30
N ALA A 212 9.52 12.33 -0.51
CA ALA A 212 8.69 12.05 -1.65
C ALA A 212 7.27 12.61 -1.46
N GLN A 213 6.62 13.00 -2.54
CA GLN A 213 5.19 13.29 -2.54
C GLN A 213 4.38 12.00 -2.81
N PRO A 214 3.15 11.88 -2.28
CA PRO A 214 2.29 10.71 -2.55
C PRO A 214 2.10 10.42 -4.03
N GLU A 215 2.06 11.45 -4.86
CA GLU A 215 1.90 11.38 -6.32
C GLU A 215 3.09 10.71 -7.00
N GLU A 216 4.30 10.82 -6.45
CA GLU A 216 5.48 10.13 -6.99
C GLU A 216 5.36 8.60 -6.82
N ILE A 217 4.78 8.17 -5.69
CA ILE A 217 4.48 6.74 -5.46
C ILE A 217 3.32 6.29 -6.36
N ALA A 218 2.26 7.10 -6.47
CA ALA A 218 1.11 6.83 -7.34
C ALA A 218 1.49 6.72 -8.82
N SER A 219 2.43 7.53 -9.28
CA SER A 219 2.97 7.48 -10.65
C SER A 219 3.63 6.14 -10.95
N PHE A 220 4.46 5.64 -10.04
CA PHE A 220 5.06 4.33 -10.19
C PHE A 220 4.04 3.19 -10.02
N ALA A 221 3.08 3.33 -9.11
CA ALA A 221 1.96 2.40 -8.97
C ALA A 221 1.15 2.29 -10.28
N THR A 222 0.96 3.42 -11.00
CA THR A 222 0.30 3.45 -12.30
C THR A 222 1.06 2.62 -13.35
N TYR A 223 2.39 2.72 -13.39
CA TYR A 223 3.21 1.84 -14.23
C TYR A 223 2.99 0.37 -13.88
N LEU A 224 3.10 0.00 -12.61
CA LEU A 224 2.92 -1.40 -12.18
C LEU A 224 1.50 -1.92 -12.45
N ALA A 225 0.47 -1.06 -12.39
CA ALA A 225 -0.92 -1.41 -12.66
C ALA A 225 -1.23 -1.53 -14.16
N SER A 226 -0.41 -0.94 -15.03
CA SER A 226 -0.61 -0.94 -16.48
C SER A 226 -0.05 -2.19 -17.16
N ASP A 227 -0.41 -2.39 -18.42
CA ASP A 227 0.15 -3.46 -19.26
C ASP A 227 1.61 -3.21 -19.67
N GLU A 228 2.14 -1.98 -19.45
CA GLU A 228 3.57 -1.67 -19.67
C GLU A 228 4.49 -2.47 -18.73
N SER A 229 3.96 -3.01 -17.63
CA SER A 229 4.70 -3.79 -16.64
C SER A 229 4.43 -5.30 -16.73
N ASP A 230 3.93 -5.81 -17.85
CA ASP A 230 3.52 -7.21 -17.99
C ASP A 230 4.66 -8.22 -17.75
N PHE A 231 5.91 -7.81 -17.94
CA PHE A 231 7.09 -8.64 -17.65
C PHE A 231 7.66 -8.41 -16.24
N VAL A 232 6.95 -7.68 -15.36
CA VAL A 232 7.38 -7.36 -13.99
C VAL A 232 6.52 -8.11 -12.98
N THR A 233 7.11 -9.10 -12.30
CA THR A 233 6.46 -9.84 -11.20
C THR A 233 7.49 -10.30 -10.16
N GLY A 234 7.07 -10.45 -8.90
CA GLY A 234 7.92 -10.87 -7.78
C GLY A 234 8.98 -9.84 -7.37
N THR A 235 8.84 -8.58 -7.79
CA THR A 235 9.86 -7.54 -7.57
C THR A 235 9.59 -6.69 -6.33
N HIS A 236 10.68 -6.19 -5.76
CA HIS A 236 10.68 -5.22 -4.66
C HIS A 236 11.22 -3.91 -5.21
N ASN A 237 10.33 -2.96 -5.47
CA ASN A 237 10.64 -1.74 -6.19
C ASN A 237 10.88 -0.59 -5.20
N LEU A 238 12.12 -0.18 -5.05
CA LEU A 238 12.53 0.94 -4.20
C LEU A 238 12.17 2.28 -4.84
N ILE A 239 11.45 3.11 -4.10
CA ILE A 239 11.14 4.50 -4.42
C ILE A 239 11.44 5.33 -3.17
N ASP A 240 12.72 5.52 -2.87
CA ASP A 240 13.18 5.93 -1.54
C ASP A 240 14.09 7.17 -1.53
N GLY A 241 14.28 7.81 -2.68
CA GLY A 241 15.14 8.98 -2.79
C GLY A 241 16.61 8.74 -2.40
N GLY A 242 17.06 7.47 -2.53
CA GLY A 242 18.42 7.06 -2.20
C GLY A 242 18.65 6.78 -0.70
N TRP A 243 17.58 6.53 0.08
CA TRP A 243 17.75 6.20 1.50
C TRP A 243 18.50 4.89 1.73
N THR A 244 18.42 3.95 0.80
CA THR A 244 19.05 2.63 0.92
C THR A 244 20.44 2.53 0.29
N LEU A 245 20.95 3.61 -0.28
CA LEU A 245 22.31 3.70 -0.82
C LEU A 245 23.37 3.60 0.29
#